data_cc8d813e3dc8594b106c5fdd5896139b
#
_entry.id   cc8d813e3dc8594b106c5fdd5896139b
#
_cell.length_a   1.000
_cell.length_b   1.000
_cell.length_c   1.000
_cell.angle_alpha   90.00
_cell.angle_beta   90.00
_cell.angle_gamma   90.00
#
_symmetry.space_group_name_H-M   'P 1'
#
loop_
_entity.id
_entity.type
_entity.pdbx_description
1 polymer ?
#
loop_
_entity_poly.entity_id
_entity_poly.type
_entity_poly.pdbx_seq_one_letter_code
_entity_poly.pdbx_strand_id
1 'polypeptide(L)'
;MKRYSEMSLAERQAEYAAVQAAYDRQKALGLKLNMARGKPGRDQLDMVTEVCAMLLDPDEFITDDGIETRNYGEVAGLPAAKVLFADLLGCRPEQVFVGGNASLQLMYDAVSKAFTHGLLHSEKPWSKLDKVKWICPAPGYDRHFKVTESFGVEMITVPMTADGPDMDRVEALIKDPAVKGMW
;
A
#
# COMPACT_ATOMS: atom_id res chain seq x y z
N MET A 1 2.83 -29.84 11.00
CA MET A 1 1.68 -30.58 10.44
C MET A 1 2.19 -31.47 9.32
N LYS A 2 1.80 -32.75 9.29
CA LYS A 2 2.20 -33.70 8.23
C LYS A 2 1.55 -33.26 6.91
N ARG A 3 2.29 -33.32 5.80
CA ARG A 3 1.73 -32.96 4.49
C ARG A 3 0.71 -34.01 4.04
N TYR A 4 -0.35 -33.62 3.35
CA TYR A 4 -1.36 -34.56 2.84
C TYR A 4 -0.79 -35.64 1.96
N SER A 5 0.28 -35.36 1.19
CA SER A 5 1.01 -36.35 0.37
C SER A 5 1.71 -37.43 1.19
N GLU A 6 1.99 -37.16 2.47
CA GLU A 6 2.70 -38.05 3.40
C GLU A 6 1.75 -38.86 4.31
N MET A 7 0.45 -38.54 4.23
CA MET A 7 -0.59 -39.21 5.03
C MET A 7 -1.06 -40.50 4.37
N SER A 8 -1.33 -41.51 5.20
CA SER A 8 -2.02 -42.70 4.76
C SER A 8 -3.48 -42.40 4.38
N LEU A 9 -4.12 -43.34 3.72
CA LEU A 9 -5.56 -43.19 3.36
C LEU A 9 -6.43 -42.97 4.60
N ALA A 10 -6.20 -43.73 5.67
CA ALA A 10 -6.96 -43.62 6.91
C ALA A 10 -6.75 -42.26 7.58
N GLU A 11 -5.51 -41.75 7.62
CA GLU A 11 -5.21 -40.39 8.16
C GLU A 11 -5.90 -39.30 7.33
N ARG A 12 -5.89 -39.41 6.00
CA ARG A 12 -6.61 -38.44 5.14
C ARG A 12 -8.11 -38.48 5.32
N GLN A 13 -8.68 -39.67 5.48
CA GLN A 13 -10.13 -39.82 5.76
C GLN A 13 -10.53 -39.21 7.10
N ALA A 14 -9.73 -39.44 8.15
CA ALA A 14 -9.94 -38.82 9.46
C ALA A 14 -9.85 -37.30 9.42
N GLU A 15 -8.81 -36.78 8.75
CA GLU A 15 -8.63 -35.34 8.57
C GLU A 15 -9.77 -34.74 7.75
N TYR A 16 -10.20 -35.39 6.66
CA TYR A 16 -11.33 -34.92 5.88
C TYR A 16 -12.62 -34.84 6.73
N ALA A 17 -12.90 -35.86 7.54
CA ALA A 17 -14.08 -35.85 8.41
C ALA A 17 -14.00 -34.70 9.45
N ALA A 18 -12.83 -34.44 10.02
CA ALA A 18 -12.63 -33.36 10.97
C ALA A 18 -12.82 -31.98 10.32
N VAL A 19 -12.24 -31.76 9.14
CA VAL A 19 -12.36 -30.50 8.37
C VAL A 19 -13.81 -30.30 7.91
N GLN A 20 -14.47 -31.38 7.44
CA GLN A 20 -15.88 -31.31 7.02
C GLN A 20 -16.78 -30.92 8.21
N ALA A 21 -16.58 -31.52 9.37
CA ALA A 21 -17.33 -31.17 10.57
C ALA A 21 -17.09 -29.73 11.02
N ALA A 22 -15.86 -29.25 10.89
CA ALA A 22 -15.53 -27.84 11.16
C ALA A 22 -16.21 -26.89 10.19
N TYR A 23 -16.19 -27.21 8.90
CA TYR A 23 -16.89 -26.45 7.86
C TYR A 23 -18.40 -26.39 8.12
N ASP A 24 -19.02 -27.51 8.42
CA ASP A 24 -20.45 -27.56 8.65
C ASP A 24 -20.88 -26.77 9.90
N ARG A 25 -20.05 -26.77 10.95
CA ARG A 25 -20.27 -25.89 12.11
C ARG A 25 -20.25 -24.41 11.74
N GLN A 26 -19.26 -23.98 10.94
CA GLN A 26 -19.21 -22.59 10.50
C GLN A 26 -20.38 -22.23 9.58
N LYS A 27 -20.75 -23.12 8.68
CA LYS A 27 -21.88 -22.94 7.77
C LYS A 27 -23.19 -22.80 8.54
N ALA A 28 -23.38 -23.58 9.61
CA ALA A 28 -24.57 -23.55 10.46
C ALA A 28 -24.78 -22.22 11.20
N LEU A 29 -23.71 -21.43 11.37
CA LEU A 29 -23.81 -20.07 11.95
C LEU A 29 -24.58 -19.08 11.06
N GLY A 30 -24.80 -19.41 9.78
CA GLY A 30 -25.55 -18.56 8.85
C GLY A 30 -24.95 -17.17 8.61
N LEU A 31 -23.66 -17.01 8.84
CA LEU A 31 -22.96 -15.74 8.73
C LEU A 31 -23.00 -15.23 7.29
N LYS A 32 -23.33 -13.95 7.12
CA LYS A 32 -23.30 -13.23 5.84
C LYS A 32 -22.05 -12.36 5.77
N LEU A 33 -20.90 -12.98 5.62
CA LEU A 33 -19.61 -12.30 5.56
C LEU A 33 -19.24 -11.96 4.11
N ASN A 34 -18.70 -10.76 3.91
CA ASN A 34 -18.13 -10.35 2.63
C ASN A 34 -16.61 -10.24 2.78
N MET A 35 -15.89 -11.16 2.16
CA MET A 35 -14.42 -11.21 2.17
C MET A 35 -13.80 -10.58 0.91
N ALA A 36 -14.61 -10.02 0.02
CA ALA A 36 -14.11 -9.50 -1.26
C ALA A 36 -13.29 -8.21 -1.11
N ARG A 37 -13.52 -7.46 -0.02
CA ARG A 37 -12.78 -6.21 0.25
C ARG A 37 -12.65 -5.99 1.76
N GLY A 38 -11.45 -5.61 2.20
CA GLY A 38 -11.23 -5.06 3.54
C GLY A 38 -11.81 -3.65 3.62
N LYS A 39 -12.97 -3.51 4.23
CA LYS A 39 -13.61 -2.23 4.53
C LYS A 39 -13.79 -2.13 6.04
N PRO A 40 -13.58 -0.95 6.65
CA PRO A 40 -13.94 -0.73 8.04
C PRO A 40 -15.42 -1.04 8.27
N GLY A 41 -15.73 -1.71 9.37
CA GLY A 41 -17.08 -1.91 9.84
C GLY A 41 -17.72 -0.58 10.32
N ARG A 42 -19.04 -0.59 10.51
CA ARG A 42 -19.76 0.60 10.97
C ARG A 42 -19.21 1.11 12.30
N ASP A 43 -18.97 0.23 13.25
CA ASP A 43 -18.46 0.59 14.57
C ASP A 43 -17.11 1.32 14.49
N GLN A 44 -16.25 0.91 13.56
CA GLN A 44 -14.97 1.57 13.30
C GLN A 44 -15.15 2.96 12.66
N LEU A 45 -16.13 3.10 11.75
CA LEU A 45 -16.45 4.39 11.12
C LEU A 45 -17.10 5.34 12.11
N ASP A 46 -17.92 4.84 13.03
CA ASP A 46 -18.59 5.66 14.06
C ASP A 46 -17.56 6.28 15.01
N MET A 47 -16.38 5.68 15.22
CA MET A 47 -15.30 6.25 16.03
C MET A 47 -14.76 7.60 15.52
N VAL A 48 -14.87 7.89 14.22
CA VAL A 48 -14.40 9.14 13.61
C VAL A 48 -15.54 10.17 13.41
N THR A 49 -16.75 9.85 13.82
CA THR A 49 -17.91 10.73 13.63
C THR A 49 -17.74 12.06 14.36
N GLU A 50 -17.17 12.04 15.58
CA GLU A 50 -16.91 13.25 16.35
C GLU A 50 -15.89 14.16 15.65
N VAL A 51 -14.86 13.59 15.03
CA VAL A 51 -13.87 14.35 14.22
C VAL A 51 -14.58 15.06 13.06
N CYS A 52 -15.50 14.38 12.38
CA CYS A 52 -16.30 15.02 11.33
C CYS A 52 -17.18 16.13 11.86
N ALA A 53 -17.71 16.01 13.08
CA ALA A 53 -18.55 17.03 13.72
C ALA A 53 -17.77 18.30 14.07
N MET A 54 -16.49 18.22 14.39
CA MET A 54 -15.61 19.38 14.62
C MET A 54 -15.59 20.32 13.41
N LEU A 55 -15.68 19.78 12.19
CA LEU A 55 -15.72 20.57 10.95
C LEU A 55 -17.03 21.38 10.76
N LEU A 56 -17.96 21.34 11.72
CA LEU A 56 -19.16 22.19 11.73
C LEU A 56 -18.93 23.52 12.47
N ASP A 57 -17.86 23.61 13.26
CA ASP A 57 -17.47 24.84 13.95
C ASP A 57 -16.55 25.67 13.05
N PRO A 58 -16.93 26.93 12.73
CA PRO A 58 -16.07 27.79 11.90
C PRO A 58 -14.68 28.05 12.48
N ASP A 59 -14.54 28.06 13.80
CA ASP A 59 -13.26 28.33 14.47
C ASP A 59 -12.28 27.16 14.30
N GLU A 60 -12.77 25.94 14.09
CA GLU A 60 -11.94 24.75 13.82
C GLU A 60 -11.29 24.74 12.41
N PHE A 61 -11.64 25.69 11.56
CA PHE A 61 -11.00 25.84 10.25
C PHE A 61 -9.73 26.68 10.27
N ILE A 62 -9.39 27.30 11.37
CA ILE A 62 -8.15 28.05 11.54
C ILE A 62 -7.17 27.21 12.35
N THR A 63 -6.00 26.95 11.77
CA THR A 63 -4.93 26.21 12.48
C THR A 63 -4.29 27.08 13.56
N ASP A 64 -3.57 26.48 14.51
CA ASP A 64 -2.85 27.21 15.57
C ASP A 64 -1.87 28.27 15.06
N ASP A 65 -1.34 28.07 13.87
CA ASP A 65 -0.47 29.02 13.17
C ASP A 65 -1.21 29.99 12.24
N GLY A 66 -2.55 30.03 12.33
CA GLY A 66 -3.42 31.01 11.69
C GLY A 66 -3.77 30.73 10.24
N ILE A 67 -3.56 29.51 9.76
CA ILE A 67 -3.89 29.13 8.38
C ILE A 67 -5.38 28.77 8.27
N GLU A 68 -6.08 29.41 7.35
CA GLU A 68 -7.47 29.08 7.00
C GLU A 68 -7.51 27.85 6.09
N THR A 69 -7.95 26.72 6.63
CA THR A 69 -7.88 25.41 5.97
C THR A 69 -8.83 25.23 4.78
N ARG A 70 -9.85 26.08 4.66
CA ARG A 70 -10.78 26.10 3.51
C ARG A 70 -10.21 26.84 2.31
N ASN A 71 -9.08 27.53 2.49
CA ASN A 71 -8.40 28.26 1.41
C ASN A 71 -7.30 27.39 0.79
N TYR A 72 -6.78 27.82 -0.34
CA TYR A 72 -5.62 27.23 -0.98
C TYR A 72 -4.32 27.94 -0.55
N GLY A 73 -3.17 27.27 -0.75
CA GLY A 73 -1.87 27.88 -0.46
C GLY A 73 -0.83 26.84 -0.01
N GLU A 74 -1.21 25.94 0.84
CA GLU A 74 -0.32 24.93 1.43
C GLU A 74 -0.11 23.74 0.48
N VAL A 75 0.66 23.95 -0.59
CA VAL A 75 0.87 22.98 -1.69
C VAL A 75 1.43 21.65 -1.19
N ALA A 76 2.31 21.69 -0.19
CA ALA A 76 2.92 20.47 0.38
C ALA A 76 2.13 19.88 1.55
N GLY A 77 0.99 20.48 1.92
CA GLY A 77 0.17 20.15 3.07
C GLY A 77 0.41 21.08 4.27
N LEU A 78 -0.58 21.14 5.15
CA LEU A 78 -0.53 21.95 6.36
C LEU A 78 0.70 21.58 7.21
N PRO A 79 1.38 22.55 7.83
CA PRO A 79 2.54 22.29 8.69
C PRO A 79 2.24 21.28 9.80
N ALA A 80 1.11 21.42 10.49
CA ALA A 80 0.69 20.49 11.53
C ALA A 80 0.50 19.05 11.02
N ALA A 81 -0.10 18.89 9.84
CA ALA A 81 -0.25 17.57 9.21
C ALA A 81 1.11 16.96 8.84
N LYS A 82 2.04 17.76 8.33
CA LYS A 82 3.39 17.29 8.00
C LYS A 82 4.15 16.84 9.25
N VAL A 83 4.02 17.55 10.36
CA VAL A 83 4.62 17.15 11.65
C VAL A 83 4.02 15.83 12.15
N LEU A 84 2.68 15.71 12.13
CA LEU A 84 2.00 14.48 12.54
C LEU A 84 2.45 13.25 11.74
N PHE A 85 2.45 13.37 10.42
CA PHE A 85 2.84 12.25 9.55
C PHE A 85 4.35 11.99 9.57
N ALA A 86 5.19 12.99 9.79
CA ALA A 86 6.62 12.82 9.97
C ALA A 86 6.93 11.97 11.20
N ASP A 87 6.24 12.21 12.32
CA ASP A 87 6.36 11.40 13.54
C ASP A 87 5.96 9.94 13.28
N LEU A 88 4.82 9.71 12.64
CA LEU A 88 4.33 8.38 12.29
C LEU A 88 5.28 7.62 11.34
N LEU A 89 5.94 8.33 10.43
CA LEU A 89 6.84 7.77 9.42
C LEU A 89 8.30 7.69 9.89
N GLY A 90 8.65 8.27 11.03
CA GLY A 90 10.02 8.34 11.53
C GLY A 90 10.96 9.19 10.64
N CYS A 91 10.45 10.26 10.04
CA CYS A 91 11.21 11.15 9.16
C CYS A 91 11.05 12.62 9.59
N ARG A 92 11.69 13.55 8.87
CA ARG A 92 11.54 14.99 9.16
C ARG A 92 10.32 15.57 8.42
N PRO A 93 9.63 16.59 8.98
CA PRO A 93 8.47 17.23 8.34
C PRO A 93 8.75 17.77 6.92
N GLU A 94 9.97 18.21 6.63
CA GLU A 94 10.38 18.69 5.30
C GLU A 94 10.40 17.56 4.24
N GLN A 95 10.44 16.31 4.68
CA GLN A 95 10.41 15.13 3.81
C GLN A 95 9.00 14.62 3.54
N VAL A 96 7.98 15.22 4.19
CA VAL A 96 6.58 14.85 4.04
C VAL A 96 5.89 15.76 3.03
N PHE A 97 5.21 15.16 2.09
CA PHE A 97 4.25 15.80 1.20
C PHE A 97 2.87 15.19 1.45
N VAL A 98 1.92 16.00 1.90
CA VAL A 98 0.55 15.55 2.15
C VAL A 98 -0.28 15.70 0.88
N GLY A 99 -0.64 14.58 0.29
CA GLY A 99 -1.48 14.53 -0.91
C GLY A 99 -2.92 14.13 -0.60
N GLY A 100 -3.63 13.68 -1.61
CA GLY A 100 -4.97 13.12 -1.45
C GLY A 100 -4.98 11.77 -0.71
N ASN A 101 -6.18 11.30 -0.37
CA ASN A 101 -6.38 10.06 0.39
C ASN A 101 -6.32 8.77 -0.44
N ALA A 102 -6.09 8.88 -1.76
CA ALA A 102 -5.99 7.74 -2.66
C ALA A 102 -4.51 7.38 -2.93
N SER A 103 -3.94 6.45 -2.17
CA SER A 103 -2.53 6.07 -2.29
C SER A 103 -2.14 5.61 -3.70
N LEU A 104 -3.01 4.87 -4.40
CA LEU A 104 -2.76 4.48 -5.80
C LEU A 104 -2.65 5.68 -6.75
N GLN A 105 -3.40 6.76 -6.51
CA GLN A 105 -3.27 8.00 -7.26
C GLN A 105 -1.88 8.63 -7.04
N LEU A 106 -1.45 8.72 -5.79
CA LEU A 106 -0.12 9.26 -5.45
C LEU A 106 1.02 8.44 -6.06
N MET A 107 0.90 7.10 -6.04
CA MET A 107 1.86 6.20 -6.68
C MET A 107 1.90 6.41 -8.21
N TYR A 108 0.71 6.50 -8.83
CA TYR A 108 0.61 6.77 -10.25
C TYR A 108 1.23 8.13 -10.61
N ASP A 109 0.92 9.17 -9.85
CA ASP A 109 1.44 10.52 -10.08
C ASP A 109 2.97 10.57 -9.94
N ALA A 110 3.53 9.88 -8.94
CA ALA A 110 4.98 9.78 -8.77
C ALA A 110 5.66 9.10 -9.97
N VAL A 111 5.14 7.97 -10.41
CA VAL A 111 5.68 7.24 -11.57
C VAL A 111 5.47 8.06 -12.85
N SER A 112 4.29 8.66 -13.04
CA SER A 112 3.98 9.53 -14.19
C SER A 112 4.95 10.71 -14.27
N LYS A 113 5.21 11.38 -13.15
CA LYS A 113 6.16 12.49 -13.08
C LYS A 113 7.58 12.04 -13.44
N ALA A 114 8.01 10.89 -12.94
CA ALA A 114 9.31 10.33 -13.30
C ALA A 114 9.44 10.05 -14.81
N PHE A 115 8.36 9.54 -15.42
CA PHE A 115 8.33 9.27 -16.86
C PHE A 115 8.28 10.53 -17.72
N THR A 116 7.55 11.55 -17.31
CA THR A 116 7.31 12.76 -18.13
C THR A 116 8.38 13.83 -17.92
N HIS A 117 8.85 14.02 -16.68
CA HIS A 117 9.75 15.10 -16.30
C HIS A 117 11.10 14.62 -15.71
N GLY A 118 11.13 13.41 -15.17
CA GLY A 118 12.23 12.93 -14.35
C GLY A 118 12.05 13.30 -12.87
N LEU A 119 12.91 12.76 -12.03
CA LEU A 119 13.03 13.08 -10.60
C LEU A 119 14.17 14.05 -10.36
N LEU A 120 14.33 14.53 -9.12
CA LEU A 120 15.28 15.59 -8.74
C LEU A 120 16.71 15.39 -9.28
N HIS A 121 17.19 14.15 -9.33
CA HIS A 121 18.55 13.84 -9.82
C HIS A 121 18.54 13.10 -11.16
N SER A 122 17.44 13.13 -11.91
CA SER A 122 17.36 12.51 -13.22
C SER A 122 17.98 13.42 -14.29
N GLU A 123 18.95 12.92 -15.03
CA GLU A 123 19.52 13.64 -16.19
C GLU A 123 18.47 13.84 -17.30
N LYS A 124 17.56 12.90 -17.43
CA LYS A 124 16.45 12.90 -18.41
C LYS A 124 15.23 12.17 -17.86
N PRO A 125 14.02 12.44 -18.36
CA PRO A 125 12.81 11.68 -18.01
C PRO A 125 12.98 10.19 -18.30
N TRP A 126 12.32 9.35 -17.50
CA TRP A 126 12.41 7.89 -17.69
C TRP A 126 11.88 7.42 -19.04
N SER A 127 10.94 8.15 -19.66
CA SER A 127 10.48 7.90 -21.02
C SER A 127 11.56 8.03 -22.10
N LYS A 128 12.71 8.63 -21.79
CA LYS A 128 13.87 8.78 -22.67
C LYS A 128 15.01 7.80 -22.34
N LEU A 129 14.79 6.89 -21.40
CA LEU A 129 15.70 5.78 -21.10
C LEU A 129 15.38 4.61 -22.02
N ASP A 130 16.42 3.86 -22.39
CA ASP A 130 16.26 2.68 -23.23
C ASP A 130 15.43 1.60 -22.53
N LYS A 131 15.56 1.51 -21.20
CA LYS A 131 14.87 0.54 -20.38
C LYS A 131 14.64 1.06 -18.95
N VAL A 132 13.48 0.75 -18.41
CA VAL A 132 13.13 0.97 -17.00
C VAL A 132 12.65 -0.36 -16.43
N LYS A 133 13.18 -0.73 -15.27
CA LYS A 133 12.84 -1.95 -14.54
C LYS A 133 12.35 -1.60 -13.14
N TRP A 134 11.48 -2.46 -12.60
CA TRP A 134 10.91 -2.29 -11.27
C TRP A 134 10.83 -3.62 -10.54
N ILE A 135 11.25 -3.65 -9.29
CA ILE A 135 11.21 -4.84 -8.45
C ILE A 135 9.81 -4.98 -7.85
N CYS A 136 9.24 -6.17 -8.00
CA CYS A 136 7.89 -6.52 -7.57
C CYS A 136 7.95 -7.73 -6.62
N PRO A 137 8.01 -7.54 -5.29
CA PRO A 137 7.89 -8.63 -4.35
C PRO A 137 6.55 -9.35 -4.50
N ALA A 138 6.58 -10.67 -4.62
CA ALA A 138 5.38 -11.48 -4.82
C ALA A 138 5.34 -12.68 -3.86
N PRO A 139 4.18 -13.00 -3.27
CA PRO A 139 2.87 -12.36 -3.49
C PRO A 139 2.83 -10.90 -3.00
N GLY A 140 2.16 -10.03 -3.74
CA GLY A 140 2.03 -8.60 -3.46
C GLY A 140 0.70 -8.06 -3.98
N TYR A 141 0.47 -6.74 -3.84
CA TYR A 141 -0.75 -6.12 -4.30
C TYR A 141 -0.68 -5.81 -5.80
N ASP A 142 -1.50 -6.49 -6.58
CA ASP A 142 -1.52 -6.42 -8.05
C ASP A 142 -1.76 -5.02 -8.63
N ARG A 143 -2.44 -4.15 -7.88
CA ARG A 143 -2.72 -2.77 -8.31
C ARG A 143 -1.45 -1.92 -8.36
N HIS A 144 -0.51 -2.12 -7.44
CA HIS A 144 0.79 -1.47 -7.49
C HIS A 144 1.55 -1.88 -8.76
N PHE A 145 1.58 -3.17 -9.06
CA PHE A 145 2.24 -3.70 -10.26
C PHE A 145 1.61 -3.11 -11.52
N LYS A 146 0.27 -2.94 -11.53
CA LYS A 146 -0.45 -2.39 -12.67
C LYS A 146 -0.08 -0.93 -12.95
N VAL A 147 0.28 -0.15 -11.92
CA VAL A 147 0.77 1.22 -12.12
C VAL A 147 2.03 1.19 -12.98
N THR A 148 3.05 0.45 -12.59
CA THR A 148 4.32 0.39 -13.36
C THR A 148 4.14 -0.30 -14.72
N GLU A 149 3.35 -1.36 -14.79
CA GLU A 149 3.04 -2.05 -16.05
C GLU A 149 2.43 -1.11 -17.10
N SER A 150 1.53 -0.20 -16.66
CA SER A 150 0.84 0.74 -17.57
C SER A 150 1.78 1.71 -18.28
N PHE A 151 2.98 1.91 -17.75
CA PHE A 151 4.05 2.71 -18.37
C PHE A 151 5.04 1.88 -19.20
N GLY A 152 4.78 0.57 -19.38
CA GLY A 152 5.69 -0.30 -20.11
C GLY A 152 6.97 -0.66 -19.36
N VAL A 153 6.97 -0.51 -18.04
CA VAL A 153 8.11 -0.88 -17.18
C VAL A 153 8.27 -2.40 -17.13
N GLU A 154 9.50 -2.89 -17.28
CA GLU A 154 9.79 -4.30 -17.05
C GLU A 154 9.73 -4.62 -15.55
N MET A 155 8.84 -5.52 -15.18
CA MET A 155 8.66 -5.94 -13.79
C MET A 155 9.51 -7.18 -13.49
N ILE A 156 10.29 -7.09 -12.40
CA ILE A 156 11.13 -8.19 -11.92
C ILE A 156 10.52 -8.74 -10.65
N THR A 157 10.00 -9.95 -10.70
CA THR A 157 9.44 -10.62 -9.53
C THR A 157 10.54 -11.08 -8.59
N VAL A 158 10.40 -10.74 -7.30
CA VAL A 158 11.24 -11.23 -6.21
C VAL A 158 10.35 -12.02 -5.23
N PRO A 159 10.73 -13.23 -4.81
CA PRO A 159 9.92 -14.01 -3.88
C PRO A 159 9.91 -13.39 -2.49
N MET A 160 8.82 -13.62 -1.76
CA MET A 160 8.73 -13.34 -0.33
C MET A 160 9.31 -14.51 0.47
N THR A 161 10.01 -14.19 1.54
CA THR A 161 10.47 -15.10 2.58
C THR A 161 9.60 -14.96 3.85
N ALA A 162 9.93 -15.67 4.92
CA ALA A 162 9.25 -15.53 6.19
C ALA A 162 9.42 -14.12 6.81
N ASP A 163 10.53 -13.45 6.50
CA ASP A 163 10.94 -12.17 7.09
C ASP A 163 10.74 -10.98 6.14
N GLY A 164 10.17 -11.20 4.96
CA GLY A 164 9.95 -10.16 3.94
C GLY A 164 10.46 -10.57 2.54
N PRO A 165 10.69 -9.62 1.64
CA PRO A 165 11.28 -9.91 0.33
C PRO A 165 12.67 -10.55 0.45
N ASP A 166 13.03 -11.38 -0.52
CA ASP A 166 14.40 -11.90 -0.65
C ASP A 166 15.37 -10.73 -0.92
N MET A 167 15.93 -10.19 0.16
CA MET A 167 16.78 -9.00 0.10
C MET A 167 18.11 -9.25 -0.58
N ASP A 168 18.69 -10.47 -0.51
CA ASP A 168 19.92 -10.80 -1.25
C ASP A 168 19.70 -10.67 -2.76
N ARG A 169 18.53 -11.10 -3.21
CA ARG A 169 18.12 -10.94 -4.60
C ARG A 169 17.85 -9.48 -4.97
N VAL A 170 17.22 -8.72 -4.09
CA VAL A 170 17.01 -7.28 -4.28
C VAL A 170 18.35 -6.55 -4.40
N GLU A 171 19.31 -6.82 -3.52
CA GLU A 171 20.65 -6.21 -3.54
C GLU A 171 21.42 -6.53 -4.81
N ALA A 172 21.24 -7.73 -5.35
CA ALA A 172 21.84 -8.09 -6.64
C ALA A 172 21.21 -7.30 -7.80
N LEU A 173 19.89 -7.13 -7.78
CA LEU A 173 19.13 -6.47 -8.85
C LEU A 173 19.34 -4.96 -8.91
N ILE A 174 19.48 -4.28 -7.77
CA ILE A 174 19.67 -2.81 -7.72
C ILE A 174 21.03 -2.34 -8.27
N LYS A 175 21.93 -3.26 -8.54
CA LYS A 175 23.21 -2.98 -9.25
C LYS A 175 22.98 -2.64 -10.73
N ASP A 176 21.86 -3.05 -11.30
CA ASP A 176 21.43 -2.65 -12.64
C ASP A 176 20.85 -1.23 -12.62
N PRO A 177 21.48 -0.25 -13.30
CA PRO A 177 21.00 1.12 -13.30
C PRO A 177 19.64 1.31 -13.97
N ALA A 178 19.14 0.31 -14.71
CA ALA A 178 17.78 0.31 -15.25
C ALA A 178 16.72 0.07 -14.17
N VAL A 179 17.06 -0.52 -13.02
CA VAL A 179 16.17 -0.71 -11.88
C VAL A 179 15.98 0.63 -11.18
N LYS A 180 14.74 1.15 -11.19
CA LYS A 180 14.43 2.49 -10.70
C LYS A 180 13.66 2.49 -9.37
N GLY A 181 13.16 1.34 -8.96
CA GLY A 181 12.45 1.24 -7.68
C GLY A 181 11.89 -0.15 -7.40
N MET A 182 11.19 -0.24 -6.28
CA MET A 182 10.54 -1.44 -5.76
C MET A 182 9.20 -1.04 -5.13
N TRP A 183 8.20 -1.91 -5.27
CA TRP A 183 6.93 -1.82 -4.54
C TRP A 183 6.97 -2.40 -3.15
#